data_426bd2a497f5fb7e0328afe3748d92f7
#
_entry.id   426bd2a497f5fb7e0328afe3748d92f7
#
_cell.length_a   1.000
_cell.length_b   1.000
_cell.length_c   1.000
_cell.angle_alpha   90.00
_cell.angle_beta   90.00
_cell.angle_gamma   90.00
#
_symmetry.space_group_name_H-M   'P 1'
#
loop_
_entity.id
_entity.type
_entity.pdbx_description
1 polymer ?
#
loop_
_entity_poly.entity_id
_entity_poly.type
_entity_poly.pdbx_seq_one_letter_code
_entity_poly.pdbx_strand_id
1 'polypeptide(L)'
;MISVSARDDSTRGPAVGYADPLGEPFLRTRFAVPARPGTFVRRPRLTAHLDQALDTPLTMVNGAAGAGKTLLVADWAAGLGQPVAWLTNEAGDQGPGMFWAYVLHALHTAGTPLPAGIGGSPEGIRMVDHRLLARLADELNGRDRPAILVLDEFDRLAAPETAEQLEFVLHHAGRGLRLILVTRTEPLLPLHRYRAAAAMTEIRNQELAFTPEEAADLLARHGLRLPAHAARALVERTGGWAAGLRLSALAAQQSTDPETYLKEFEAGHSTIADFLLAEVVGRQPPETQDLLLRVSVLDRFGPELAEALTGRPDAGPLLAGLCRQNAFVEDLGHSWYRLHPLFGEILGVHLRARSPGLEPELHRRAARWLRAHGAVPEALA
;
A
#
# COMPACT_ATOMS: atom_id res chain seq x y z
N MET A 1 33.50 -14.64 57.19
CA MET A 1 32.14 -15.15 57.05
C MET A 1 31.22 -14.00 56.62
N ILE A 2 30.98 -13.85 55.34
CA ILE A 2 29.99 -12.90 54.83
C ILE A 2 28.99 -13.73 54.02
N SER A 3 27.80 -13.84 54.60
CA SER A 3 26.67 -14.55 53.99
C SER A 3 26.08 -13.69 52.87
N VAL A 4 26.17 -14.17 51.63
CA VAL A 4 25.45 -13.59 50.47
C VAL A 4 24.10 -14.25 50.37
N SER A 5 23.07 -13.47 50.73
CA SER A 5 21.67 -13.86 50.58
C SER A 5 21.31 -13.87 49.10
N ALA A 6 21.04 -15.06 48.55
CA ALA A 6 20.44 -15.24 47.23
C ALA A 6 19.01 -14.69 47.28
N ARG A 7 18.72 -13.66 46.53
CA ARG A 7 17.34 -13.24 46.23
C ARG A 7 16.73 -14.24 45.24
N ASP A 8 15.73 -14.90 45.75
CA ASP A 8 14.85 -15.79 45.02
C ASP A 8 14.03 -14.97 43.96
N ASP A 9 14.40 -15.12 42.67
CA ASP A 9 13.77 -14.44 41.53
C ASP A 9 12.75 -15.43 40.85
N SER A 10 11.88 -16.03 41.69
CA SER A 10 10.92 -17.04 41.27
C SER A 10 9.49 -16.54 41.09
N THR A 11 9.33 -15.31 40.49
CA THR A 11 7.99 -14.78 40.10
C THR A 11 7.87 -14.35 38.65
N ARG A 12 8.63 -14.97 37.75
CA ARG A 12 8.25 -14.98 36.33
C ARG A 12 7.43 -16.23 36.10
N GLY A 13 6.11 -16.07 36.13
CA GLY A 13 5.20 -17.09 35.58
C GLY A 13 5.63 -17.47 34.17
N PRO A 14 5.32 -18.70 33.71
CA PRO A 14 5.73 -19.16 32.40
C PRO A 14 5.25 -18.14 31.37
N ALA A 15 6.18 -17.60 30.57
CA ALA A 15 5.86 -16.79 29.41
C ALA A 15 4.98 -17.71 28.52
N VAL A 16 3.68 -17.43 28.50
CA VAL A 16 2.76 -18.09 27.57
C VAL A 16 3.26 -17.72 26.20
N GLY A 17 4.01 -18.62 25.59
CA GLY A 17 4.46 -18.50 24.22
C GLY A 17 3.23 -18.55 23.34
N TYR A 18 2.76 -17.40 22.90
CA TYR A 18 1.70 -17.33 21.91
C TYR A 18 2.27 -17.91 20.60
N ALA A 19 1.70 -19.02 20.17
CA ALA A 19 1.95 -19.62 18.87
C ALA A 19 0.72 -19.38 17.99
N ASP A 20 0.95 -19.39 16.68
CA ASP A 20 -0.13 -19.33 15.71
C ASP A 20 -0.97 -20.64 15.71
N PRO A 21 -2.09 -20.72 14.96
CA PRO A 21 -2.91 -21.94 14.90
C PRO A 21 -2.20 -23.19 14.35
N LEU A 22 -1.02 -23.03 13.72
CA LEU A 22 -0.18 -24.13 13.26
C LEU A 22 0.86 -24.56 14.30
N GLY A 23 0.98 -23.79 15.40
CA GLY A 23 1.96 -24.04 16.46
C GLY A 23 3.29 -23.36 16.23
N GLU A 24 3.41 -22.50 15.22
CA GLU A 24 4.62 -21.73 14.91
C GLU A 24 4.70 -20.46 15.77
N PRO A 25 5.90 -20.02 16.17
CA PRO A 25 6.06 -18.80 16.95
C PRO A 25 5.74 -17.56 16.12
N PHE A 26 4.99 -16.63 16.70
CA PHE A 26 4.72 -15.34 16.06
C PHE A 26 6.01 -14.55 15.77
N LEU A 27 6.18 -14.10 14.54
CA LEU A 27 7.30 -13.25 14.15
C LEU A 27 7.10 -11.82 14.71
N ARG A 28 7.90 -11.44 15.69
CA ARG A 28 7.79 -10.14 16.39
C ARG A 28 7.84 -8.93 15.46
N THR A 29 8.57 -9.04 14.35
CA THR A 29 8.70 -7.98 13.35
C THR A 29 7.38 -7.57 12.71
N ARG A 30 6.42 -8.47 12.67
CA ARG A 30 5.08 -8.22 12.12
C ARG A 30 4.22 -7.32 13.00
N PHE A 31 4.53 -7.27 14.31
CA PHE A 31 3.78 -6.51 15.32
C PHE A 31 4.48 -5.21 15.72
N ALA A 32 5.63 -4.96 15.15
CA ALA A 32 6.40 -3.75 15.43
C ALA A 32 6.01 -2.62 14.48
N VAL A 33 5.78 -1.43 15.02
CA VAL A 33 5.65 -0.22 14.19
C VAL A 33 6.94 -0.03 13.42
N PRO A 34 6.93 0.07 12.09
CA PRO A 34 8.14 0.19 11.28
C PRO A 34 8.98 1.41 11.66
N ALA A 35 10.29 1.20 11.76
CA ALA A 35 11.22 2.27 12.06
C ALA A 35 11.34 3.24 10.87
N ARG A 36 11.41 4.54 11.16
CA ARG A 36 11.60 5.58 10.14
C ARG A 36 13.09 5.65 9.75
N PRO A 37 13.42 5.63 8.46
CA PRO A 37 14.80 5.85 8.02
C PRO A 37 15.26 7.28 8.34
N GLY A 38 16.56 7.50 8.49
CA GLY A 38 17.13 8.84 8.77
C GLY A 38 16.80 9.90 7.72
N THR A 39 16.51 9.46 6.49
CA THR A 39 16.10 10.33 5.38
C THR A 39 14.58 10.52 5.28
N PHE A 40 13.81 10.05 6.28
CA PHE A 40 12.36 10.19 6.28
C PHE A 40 11.94 11.67 6.35
N VAL A 41 11.04 12.07 5.45
CA VAL A 41 10.43 13.41 5.43
C VAL A 41 9.08 13.35 6.15
N ARG A 42 8.93 14.15 7.19
CA ARG A 42 7.63 14.35 7.83
C ARG A 42 6.72 15.15 6.92
N ARG A 43 5.46 14.74 6.89
CA ARG A 43 4.41 15.38 6.09
C ARG A 43 3.26 15.85 7.00
N PRO A 44 3.40 17.04 7.66
CA PRO A 44 2.43 17.49 8.65
C PRO A 44 0.99 17.56 8.13
N ARG A 45 0.80 17.92 6.85
CA ARG A 45 -0.54 17.93 6.22
C ARG A 45 -1.25 16.57 6.27
N LEU A 46 -0.48 15.47 6.09
CA LEU A 46 -1.04 14.11 6.11
C LEU A 46 -1.19 13.57 7.52
N THR A 47 -0.27 13.88 8.44
CA THR A 47 -0.44 13.48 9.85
C THR A 47 -1.62 14.21 10.48
N ALA A 48 -1.84 15.50 10.19
CA ALA A 48 -3.02 16.24 10.60
C ALA A 48 -4.32 15.65 10.01
N HIS A 49 -4.28 15.15 8.77
CA HIS A 49 -5.43 14.42 8.18
C HIS A 49 -5.67 13.09 8.91
N LEU A 50 -4.59 12.35 9.25
CA LEU A 50 -4.70 11.10 10.01
C LEU A 50 -5.20 11.30 11.45
N ASP A 51 -5.09 12.49 12.04
CA ASP A 51 -5.66 12.74 13.38
C ASP A 51 -7.18 12.54 13.40
N GLN A 52 -7.86 12.69 12.26
CA GLN A 52 -9.28 12.38 12.12
C GLN A 52 -9.58 10.87 12.32
N ALA A 53 -8.58 10.00 12.19
CA ALA A 53 -8.71 8.56 12.48
C ALA A 53 -9.09 8.28 13.95
N LEU A 54 -8.85 9.22 14.84
CA LEU A 54 -9.25 9.10 16.26
C LEU A 54 -10.75 9.31 16.46
N ASP A 55 -11.41 9.98 15.52
CA ASP A 55 -12.84 10.29 15.56
C ASP A 55 -13.68 9.34 14.71
N THR A 56 -13.08 8.75 13.66
CA THR A 56 -13.77 7.83 12.73
C THR A 56 -13.45 6.37 13.03
N PRO A 57 -14.43 5.45 12.96
CA PRO A 57 -14.19 4.02 13.19
C PRO A 57 -13.25 3.39 12.17
N LEU A 58 -13.27 3.86 10.93
CA LEU A 58 -12.46 3.33 9.83
C LEU A 58 -11.60 4.41 9.19
N THR A 59 -10.32 4.12 9.01
CA THR A 59 -9.41 4.94 8.21
C THR A 59 -8.76 4.08 7.14
N MET A 60 -8.70 4.58 5.92
CA MET A 60 -8.04 3.90 4.80
C MET A 60 -6.93 4.77 4.22
N VAL A 61 -5.72 4.23 4.20
CA VAL A 61 -4.58 4.82 3.48
C VAL A 61 -4.29 3.94 2.26
N ASN A 62 -4.79 4.39 1.11
CA ASN A 62 -4.77 3.63 -0.14
C ASN A 62 -3.87 4.30 -1.19
N GLY A 63 -2.97 3.55 -1.79
CA GLY A 63 -2.08 4.09 -2.83
C GLY A 63 -1.11 3.06 -3.37
N ALA A 64 -0.41 3.42 -4.43
CA ALA A 64 0.54 2.57 -5.15
C ALA A 64 1.65 1.97 -4.27
N ALA A 65 2.33 0.95 -4.79
CA ALA A 65 3.58 0.47 -4.21
C ALA A 65 4.58 1.62 -4.10
N GLY A 66 5.29 1.72 -2.97
CA GLY A 66 6.28 2.78 -2.77
C GLY A 66 5.71 4.20 -2.57
N ALA A 67 4.39 4.40 -2.42
CA ALA A 67 3.79 5.71 -2.15
C ALA A 67 4.06 6.26 -0.73
N GLY A 68 4.68 5.45 0.15
CA GLY A 68 5.06 5.87 1.50
C GLY A 68 3.95 5.73 2.54
N LYS A 69 2.93 4.91 2.29
CA LYS A 69 1.77 4.66 3.18
C LYS A 69 2.18 4.17 4.57
N THR A 70 2.92 3.07 4.62
CA THR A 70 3.39 2.43 5.85
C THR A 70 4.18 3.40 6.73
N LEU A 71 5.14 4.14 6.15
CA LEU A 71 5.97 5.10 6.88
C LEU A 71 5.16 6.32 7.36
N LEU A 72 4.15 6.75 6.61
CA LEU A 72 3.25 7.82 7.03
C LEU A 72 2.47 7.41 8.29
N VAL A 73 1.82 6.23 8.25
CA VAL A 73 1.05 5.73 9.40
C VAL A 73 1.96 5.41 10.59
N ALA A 74 3.17 4.90 10.34
CA ALA A 74 4.16 4.66 11.40
C ALA A 74 4.64 5.97 12.06
N ASP A 75 4.84 7.06 11.28
CA ASP A 75 5.18 8.37 11.84
C ASP A 75 4.06 8.95 12.69
N TRP A 76 2.82 8.84 12.20
CA TRP A 76 1.63 9.25 12.93
C TRP A 76 1.45 8.43 14.23
N ALA A 77 1.51 7.10 14.15
CA ALA A 77 1.39 6.19 15.29
C ALA A 77 2.44 6.48 16.37
N ALA A 78 3.68 6.76 15.98
CA ALA A 78 4.77 7.12 16.90
C ALA A 78 4.55 8.47 17.59
N GLY A 79 3.71 9.35 17.04
CA GLY A 79 3.33 10.65 17.63
C GLY A 79 2.17 10.56 18.62
N LEU A 80 1.43 9.44 18.64
CA LEU A 80 0.31 9.25 19.54
C LEU A 80 0.78 8.96 20.98
N GLY A 81 0.11 9.56 21.95
CA GLY A 81 0.36 9.30 23.37
C GLY A 81 -0.27 8.00 23.91
N GLN A 82 -0.67 7.08 23.02
CA GLN A 82 -1.30 5.81 23.37
C GLN A 82 -0.76 4.65 22.52
N PRO A 83 -0.82 3.41 23.02
CA PRO A 83 -0.36 2.24 22.28
C PRO A 83 -1.18 2.02 21.01
N VAL A 84 -0.49 1.56 19.97
CA VAL A 84 -1.08 1.18 18.67
C VAL A 84 -0.81 -0.31 18.43
N ALA A 85 -1.84 -1.08 18.23
CA ALA A 85 -1.73 -2.45 17.78
C ALA A 85 -1.37 -2.43 16.28
N TRP A 86 -0.23 -3.00 15.93
CA TRP A 86 0.25 -3.06 14.55
C TRP A 86 0.30 -4.50 14.08
N LEU A 87 -0.18 -4.75 12.88
CA LEU A 87 -0.02 -6.03 12.19
C LEU A 87 0.33 -5.77 10.72
N THR A 88 1.49 -6.26 10.29
CA THR A 88 1.84 -6.37 8.87
C THR A 88 1.35 -7.72 8.35
N ASN A 89 0.39 -7.70 7.41
CA ASN A 89 -0.24 -8.90 6.87
C ASN A 89 0.63 -9.58 5.82
N GLU A 90 0.52 -10.90 5.73
CA GLU A 90 1.18 -11.72 4.72
C GLU A 90 0.16 -12.62 4.00
N ALA A 91 0.52 -13.09 2.80
CA ALA A 91 -0.38 -13.95 2.02
C ALA A 91 -0.75 -15.28 2.74
N GLY A 92 0.11 -15.75 3.64
CA GLY A 92 -0.15 -16.93 4.46
C GLY A 92 -1.26 -16.77 5.52
N ASP A 93 -1.66 -15.53 5.82
CA ASP A 93 -2.65 -15.23 6.86
C ASP A 93 -4.09 -15.57 6.44
N GLN A 94 -4.30 -16.00 5.20
CA GLN A 94 -5.61 -16.38 4.67
C GLN A 94 -6.12 -17.74 5.20
N GLY A 95 -5.30 -18.47 5.96
CA GLY A 95 -5.69 -19.75 6.56
C GLY A 95 -6.78 -19.58 7.62
N PRO A 96 -7.58 -20.64 7.89
CA PRO A 96 -8.64 -20.62 8.88
C PRO A 96 -8.13 -20.18 10.25
N GLY A 97 -8.66 -19.08 10.78
CA GLY A 97 -8.31 -18.54 12.10
C GLY A 97 -6.96 -17.83 12.18
N MET A 98 -6.09 -17.93 11.17
CA MET A 98 -4.75 -17.30 11.18
C MET A 98 -4.83 -15.78 11.33
N PHE A 99 -5.61 -15.11 10.50
CA PHE A 99 -5.79 -13.66 10.58
C PHE A 99 -6.18 -13.18 11.97
N TRP A 100 -7.20 -13.81 12.57
CA TRP A 100 -7.67 -13.42 13.90
C TRP A 100 -6.68 -13.75 15.01
N ALA A 101 -5.91 -14.84 14.88
CA ALA A 101 -4.83 -15.11 15.83
C ALA A 101 -3.79 -13.99 15.84
N TYR A 102 -3.40 -13.50 14.66
CA TYR A 102 -2.47 -12.38 14.53
C TYR A 102 -3.10 -11.06 15.03
N VAL A 103 -4.37 -10.77 14.72
CA VAL A 103 -5.08 -9.58 15.21
C VAL A 103 -5.16 -9.57 16.75
N LEU A 104 -5.54 -10.70 17.35
CA LEU A 104 -5.62 -10.82 18.81
C LEU A 104 -4.25 -10.67 19.46
N HIS A 105 -3.21 -11.22 18.86
CA HIS A 105 -1.84 -11.06 19.35
C HIS A 105 -1.37 -9.61 19.23
N ALA A 106 -1.68 -8.90 18.14
CA ALA A 106 -1.37 -7.47 17.99
C ALA A 106 -2.05 -6.62 19.07
N LEU A 107 -3.35 -6.84 19.31
CA LEU A 107 -4.10 -6.14 20.34
C LEU A 107 -3.53 -6.42 21.75
N HIS A 108 -3.21 -7.67 22.05
CA HIS A 108 -2.60 -8.07 23.32
C HIS A 108 -1.22 -7.40 23.51
N THR A 109 -0.37 -7.43 22.49
CA THR A 109 0.96 -6.83 22.53
C THR A 109 0.92 -5.32 22.74
N ALA A 110 -0.12 -4.65 22.24
CA ALA A 110 -0.40 -3.24 22.48
C ALA A 110 -1.04 -2.96 23.87
N GLY A 111 -1.17 -3.98 24.72
CA GLY A 111 -1.74 -3.83 26.05
C GLY A 111 -3.26 -3.71 26.08
N THR A 112 -3.96 -4.15 25.03
CA THR A 112 -5.42 -4.29 25.05
C THR A 112 -5.78 -5.53 25.87
N PRO A 113 -6.49 -5.39 27.02
CA PRO A 113 -6.95 -6.55 27.76
C PRO A 113 -7.88 -7.37 26.87
N LEU A 114 -7.63 -8.65 26.79
CA LEU A 114 -8.53 -9.58 26.10
C LEU A 114 -9.11 -10.53 27.14
N PRO A 115 -10.40 -10.87 27.07
CA PRO A 115 -11.04 -11.78 28.01
C PRO A 115 -10.30 -13.12 28.09
N ALA A 116 -10.26 -13.69 29.31
CA ALA A 116 -9.73 -15.04 29.51
C ALA A 116 -10.44 -16.04 28.59
N GLY A 117 -9.67 -16.78 27.78
CA GLY A 117 -10.17 -17.71 26.78
C GLY A 117 -10.33 -17.14 25.36
N ILE A 118 -10.08 -15.83 25.14
CA ILE A 118 -9.83 -15.27 23.82
C ILE A 118 -8.31 -15.30 23.59
N GLY A 119 -7.82 -16.18 22.72
CA GLY A 119 -6.38 -16.27 22.41
C GLY A 119 -5.53 -17.13 23.35
N GLY A 120 -6.14 -17.79 24.36
CA GLY A 120 -5.40 -18.59 25.36
C GLY A 120 -5.05 -20.02 24.92
N SER A 121 -5.51 -20.49 23.77
CA SER A 121 -5.19 -21.83 23.25
C SER A 121 -5.13 -21.78 21.73
N PRO A 122 -4.06 -22.32 21.12
CA PRO A 122 -3.97 -22.45 19.65
C PRO A 122 -5.15 -23.25 19.05
N GLU A 123 -5.71 -24.17 19.81
CA GLU A 123 -6.84 -24.99 19.38
C GLU A 123 -8.16 -24.21 19.31
N GLY A 124 -8.34 -23.17 20.14
CA GLY A 124 -9.57 -22.35 20.17
C GLY A 124 -9.69 -21.39 19.00
N ILE A 125 -8.59 -21.09 18.30
CA ILE A 125 -8.55 -20.11 17.19
C ILE A 125 -8.62 -20.81 15.82
N ARG A 126 -8.52 -22.15 15.78
CA ARG A 126 -8.62 -22.91 14.52
C ARG A 126 -9.96 -22.74 13.80
N MET A 127 -11.01 -22.40 14.54
CA MET A 127 -12.31 -22.02 13.98
C MET A 127 -12.74 -20.69 14.59
N VAL A 128 -12.67 -19.63 13.83
CA VAL A 128 -13.24 -18.34 14.21
C VAL A 128 -14.75 -18.48 14.12
N ASP A 129 -15.39 -18.65 15.27
CA ASP A 129 -16.84 -18.66 15.35
C ASP A 129 -17.39 -17.25 15.65
N HIS A 130 -18.63 -17.05 15.36
CA HIS A 130 -19.34 -15.80 15.62
C HIS A 130 -19.30 -15.38 17.11
N ARG A 131 -19.16 -16.36 18.03
CA ARG A 131 -19.10 -16.09 19.48
C ARG A 131 -17.79 -15.42 19.87
N LEU A 132 -16.67 -15.85 19.27
CA LEU A 132 -15.36 -15.22 19.47
C LEU A 132 -15.41 -13.75 19.03
N LEU A 133 -15.93 -13.49 17.83
CA LEU A 133 -16.03 -12.14 17.26
C LEU A 133 -16.97 -11.24 18.07
N ALA A 134 -18.12 -11.78 18.50
CA ALA A 134 -19.07 -11.04 19.34
C ALA A 134 -18.46 -10.67 20.70
N ARG A 135 -17.73 -11.59 21.35
CA ARG A 135 -17.04 -11.32 22.62
C ARG A 135 -15.93 -10.29 22.46
N LEU A 136 -15.15 -10.37 21.36
CA LEU A 136 -14.13 -9.40 21.05
C LEU A 136 -14.74 -8.01 20.84
N ALA A 137 -15.80 -7.92 20.07
CA ALA A 137 -16.49 -6.66 19.79
C ALA A 137 -17.08 -6.02 21.08
N ASP A 138 -17.70 -6.85 21.94
CA ASP A 138 -18.26 -6.41 23.21
C ASP A 138 -17.18 -5.87 24.17
N GLU A 139 -16.06 -6.60 24.29
CA GLU A 139 -14.90 -6.15 25.09
C GLU A 139 -14.33 -4.83 24.58
N LEU A 140 -14.18 -4.70 23.25
CA LEU A 140 -13.72 -3.46 22.66
C LEU A 140 -14.72 -2.31 22.90
N ASN A 141 -16.03 -2.55 22.74
CA ASN A 141 -17.07 -1.55 22.94
C ASN A 141 -17.13 -1.01 24.38
N GLY A 142 -16.81 -1.85 25.37
CA GLY A 142 -16.79 -1.48 26.79
C GLY A 142 -15.62 -0.59 27.23
N ARG A 143 -14.71 -0.21 26.32
CA ARG A 143 -13.48 0.53 26.66
C ARG A 143 -13.70 2.03 26.74
N ASP A 144 -13.11 2.67 27.76
CA ASP A 144 -13.09 4.14 27.91
C ASP A 144 -12.23 4.81 26.83
N ARG A 145 -11.17 4.13 26.36
CA ARG A 145 -10.30 4.59 25.28
C ARG A 145 -10.29 3.57 24.16
N PRO A 146 -10.47 4.00 22.92
CA PRO A 146 -10.48 3.08 21.79
C PRO A 146 -9.13 2.38 21.62
N ALA A 147 -9.17 1.09 21.27
CA ALA A 147 -8.02 0.39 20.75
C ALA A 147 -7.76 0.88 19.32
N ILE A 148 -6.52 1.22 19.01
CA ILE A 148 -6.11 1.57 17.63
C ILE A 148 -5.46 0.33 17.03
N LEU A 149 -6.02 -0.17 15.93
CA LEU A 149 -5.50 -1.32 15.20
C LEU A 149 -5.11 -0.88 13.80
N VAL A 150 -3.83 -1.05 13.45
CA VAL A 150 -3.30 -0.83 12.11
C VAL A 150 -3.08 -2.18 11.44
N LEU A 151 -3.70 -2.38 10.29
CA LEU A 151 -3.49 -3.52 9.41
C LEU A 151 -2.73 -3.04 8.18
N ASP A 152 -1.42 -3.27 8.17
CA ASP A 152 -0.54 -2.90 7.06
C ASP A 152 -0.49 -4.02 6.02
N GLU A 153 -0.28 -3.66 4.74
CA GLU A 153 -0.33 -4.57 3.58
C GLU A 153 -1.64 -5.39 3.52
N PHE A 154 -2.76 -4.75 3.83
CA PHE A 154 -4.07 -5.41 3.92
C PHE A 154 -4.54 -6.00 2.57
N ASP A 155 -4.03 -5.51 1.45
CA ASP A 155 -4.28 -6.06 0.11
C ASP A 155 -3.78 -7.50 -0.09
N ARG A 156 -2.94 -8.02 0.80
CA ARG A 156 -2.52 -9.43 0.80
C ARG A 156 -3.60 -10.39 1.29
N LEU A 157 -4.64 -9.86 1.93
CA LEU A 157 -5.79 -10.61 2.45
C LEU A 157 -6.98 -10.47 1.49
N ALA A 158 -7.03 -11.28 0.45
CA ALA A 158 -8.12 -11.28 -0.53
C ALA A 158 -9.29 -12.22 -0.14
N ALA A 159 -9.56 -12.41 1.17
CA ALA A 159 -10.58 -13.32 1.66
C ALA A 159 -11.89 -12.57 1.99
N PRO A 160 -13.00 -12.80 1.26
CA PRO A 160 -14.29 -12.18 1.55
C PRO A 160 -14.78 -12.44 2.98
N GLU A 161 -14.59 -13.66 3.48
CA GLU A 161 -14.97 -14.03 4.84
C GLU A 161 -14.26 -13.18 5.90
N THR A 162 -12.96 -12.95 5.74
CA THR A 162 -12.19 -12.08 6.63
C THR A 162 -12.74 -10.64 6.62
N ALA A 163 -13.13 -10.14 5.45
CA ALA A 163 -13.73 -8.81 5.32
C ALA A 163 -15.08 -8.73 6.04
N GLU A 164 -15.95 -9.74 5.90
CA GLU A 164 -17.24 -9.80 6.59
C GLU A 164 -17.06 -9.88 8.12
N GLN A 165 -16.12 -10.69 8.58
CA GLN A 165 -15.80 -10.82 10.00
C GLN A 165 -15.24 -9.50 10.57
N LEU A 166 -14.37 -8.83 9.83
CA LEU A 166 -13.79 -7.55 10.23
C LEU A 166 -14.86 -6.45 10.29
N GLU A 167 -15.75 -6.40 9.30
CA GLU A 167 -16.92 -5.52 9.28
C GLU A 167 -17.80 -5.75 10.51
N PHE A 168 -18.09 -7.02 10.83
CA PHE A 168 -18.87 -7.38 12.01
C PHE A 168 -18.23 -6.82 13.30
N VAL A 169 -16.93 -7.06 13.51
CA VAL A 169 -16.23 -6.56 14.70
C VAL A 169 -16.21 -5.04 14.73
N LEU A 170 -15.89 -4.39 13.61
CA LEU A 170 -15.86 -2.91 13.51
C LEU A 170 -17.20 -2.27 13.83
N HIS A 171 -18.29 -2.86 13.32
CA HIS A 171 -19.66 -2.38 13.56
C HIS A 171 -20.05 -2.50 15.04
N HIS A 172 -19.79 -3.66 15.66
CA HIS A 172 -20.23 -3.95 17.02
C HIS A 172 -19.27 -3.43 18.11
N ALA A 173 -18.01 -3.16 17.79
CA ALA A 173 -17.08 -2.50 18.71
C ALA A 173 -17.38 -1.01 18.92
N GLY A 174 -18.25 -0.42 18.12
CA GLY A 174 -18.71 0.95 18.28
C GLY A 174 -17.56 1.97 18.35
N ARG A 175 -17.48 2.69 19.48
CA ARG A 175 -16.40 3.66 19.72
C ARG A 175 -15.12 3.05 20.26
N GLY A 176 -15.12 1.78 20.61
CA GLY A 176 -13.98 1.11 21.26
C GLY A 176 -12.88 0.63 20.31
N LEU A 177 -13.09 0.72 18.98
CA LEU A 177 -12.08 0.36 17.98
C LEU A 177 -11.89 1.50 16.97
N ARG A 178 -10.62 1.76 16.62
CA ARG A 178 -10.21 2.58 15.48
C ARG A 178 -9.38 1.69 14.57
N LEU A 179 -9.92 1.39 13.41
CA LEU A 179 -9.29 0.52 12.42
C LEU A 179 -8.63 1.37 11.34
N ILE A 180 -7.33 1.18 11.15
CA ILE A 180 -6.55 1.81 10.08
C ILE A 180 -6.09 0.74 9.11
N LEU A 181 -6.55 0.82 7.87
CA LEU A 181 -6.15 -0.06 6.78
C LEU A 181 -5.12 0.62 5.89
N VAL A 182 -3.95 0.02 5.76
CA VAL A 182 -2.90 0.43 4.82
C VAL A 182 -2.89 -0.58 3.69
N THR A 183 -3.24 -0.13 2.49
CA THR A 183 -3.55 -1.04 1.39
C THR A 183 -3.16 -0.46 0.02
N ARG A 184 -2.99 -1.31 -0.97
CA ARG A 184 -2.82 -0.92 -2.39
C ARG A 184 -4.15 -0.94 -3.14
N THR A 185 -5.12 -1.72 -2.66
CA THR A 185 -6.42 -1.91 -3.31
C THR A 185 -7.54 -1.50 -2.36
N GLU A 186 -8.70 -1.18 -2.87
CA GLU A 186 -9.87 -1.03 -2.01
C GLU A 186 -10.23 -2.40 -1.40
N PRO A 187 -10.38 -2.48 -0.07
CA PRO A 187 -10.77 -3.71 0.61
C PRO A 187 -12.22 -4.08 0.30
N LEU A 188 -12.56 -5.36 0.48
CA LEU A 188 -13.91 -5.89 0.28
C LEU A 188 -14.90 -5.49 1.39
N LEU A 189 -14.66 -4.36 2.06
CA LEU A 189 -15.56 -3.78 3.05
C LEU A 189 -16.64 -2.93 2.36
N PRO A 190 -17.82 -2.73 2.98
CA PRO A 190 -18.88 -1.88 2.42
C PRO A 190 -18.55 -0.38 2.58
N LEU A 191 -17.45 0.08 1.99
CA LEU A 191 -16.91 1.43 2.12
C LEU A 191 -17.93 2.51 1.81
N HIS A 192 -18.87 2.24 0.87
CA HIS A 192 -19.93 3.17 0.51
C HIS A 192 -20.82 3.52 1.72
N ARG A 193 -21.02 2.60 2.67
CA ARG A 193 -21.80 2.87 3.89
C ARG A 193 -21.04 3.81 4.82
N TYR A 194 -19.75 3.57 5.03
CA TYR A 194 -18.91 4.44 5.87
C TYR A 194 -18.77 5.84 5.26
N ARG A 195 -18.61 5.94 3.94
CA ARG A 195 -18.58 7.23 3.23
C ARG A 195 -19.90 7.99 3.40
N ALA A 196 -21.05 7.33 3.18
CA ALA A 196 -22.36 7.94 3.32
C ALA A 196 -22.65 8.42 4.76
N ALA A 197 -22.12 7.74 5.77
CA ALA A 197 -22.27 8.08 7.17
C ALA A 197 -21.22 9.09 7.69
N ALA A 198 -20.29 9.58 6.84
CA ALA A 198 -19.11 10.36 7.25
C ALA A 198 -18.31 9.68 8.40
N ALA A 199 -18.33 8.35 8.42
CA ALA A 199 -17.69 7.51 9.43
C ALA A 199 -16.34 6.92 8.95
N MET A 200 -15.68 7.61 8.01
CA MET A 200 -14.45 7.15 7.40
C MET A 200 -13.51 8.30 7.10
N THR A 201 -12.23 8.09 7.39
CA THR A 201 -11.12 8.95 6.94
C THR A 201 -10.40 8.26 5.79
N GLU A 202 -10.15 8.97 4.70
CA GLU A 202 -9.45 8.42 3.54
C GLU A 202 -8.24 9.28 3.17
N ILE A 203 -7.12 8.63 2.91
CA ILE A 203 -5.96 9.22 2.23
C ILE A 203 -5.67 8.36 1.00
N ARG A 204 -5.70 8.99 -0.17
CA ARG A 204 -5.55 8.32 -1.46
C ARG A 204 -4.24 8.67 -2.14
N ASN A 205 -3.97 8.02 -3.26
CA ASN A 205 -2.70 8.15 -3.99
C ASN A 205 -2.34 9.60 -4.33
N GLN A 206 -3.32 10.43 -4.71
CA GLN A 206 -3.09 11.85 -5.03
C GLN A 206 -2.63 12.66 -3.81
N GLU A 207 -3.21 12.40 -2.64
CA GLU A 207 -2.83 13.08 -1.39
C GLU A 207 -1.47 12.59 -0.89
N LEU A 208 -1.13 11.32 -1.16
CA LEU A 208 0.18 10.74 -0.84
C LEU A 208 1.32 11.30 -1.69
N ALA A 209 1.03 11.91 -2.82
CA ALA A 209 2.03 12.53 -3.67
C ALA A 209 2.81 13.61 -2.90
N PHE A 210 4.12 13.63 -3.06
CA PHE A 210 5.00 14.65 -2.49
C PHE A 210 4.77 15.99 -3.19
N THR A 211 4.69 17.06 -2.41
CA THR A 211 4.76 18.42 -2.96
C THR A 211 6.20 18.74 -3.37
N PRO A 212 6.41 19.79 -4.19
CA PRO A 212 7.78 20.24 -4.52
C PRO A 212 8.62 20.57 -3.28
N GLU A 213 8.01 21.13 -2.23
CA GLU A 213 8.68 21.45 -0.97
C GLU A 213 9.08 20.20 -0.19
N GLU A 214 8.16 19.22 -0.09
CA GLU A 214 8.44 17.92 0.53
C GLU A 214 9.53 17.16 -0.24
N ALA A 215 9.52 17.23 -1.57
CA ALA A 215 10.56 16.64 -2.42
C ALA A 215 11.92 17.33 -2.23
N ALA A 216 11.94 18.65 -2.12
CA ALA A 216 13.17 19.39 -1.83
C ALA A 216 13.77 19.00 -0.47
N ASP A 217 12.94 18.81 0.58
CA ASP A 217 13.40 18.31 1.88
C ASP A 217 13.97 16.89 1.77
N LEU A 218 13.31 16.00 1.00
CA LEU A 218 13.80 14.64 0.74
C LEU A 218 15.19 14.68 0.07
N LEU A 219 15.35 15.46 -0.97
CA LEU A 219 16.61 15.62 -1.68
C LEU A 219 17.70 16.19 -0.77
N ALA A 220 17.37 17.20 0.04
CA ALA A 220 18.30 17.78 1.01
C ALA A 220 18.77 16.77 2.07
N ARG A 221 17.88 15.89 2.55
CA ARG A 221 18.22 14.76 3.45
C ARG A 221 19.12 13.73 2.81
N HIS A 222 19.11 13.63 1.50
CA HIS A 222 20.05 12.84 0.71
C HIS A 222 21.32 13.63 0.34
N GLY A 223 21.55 14.82 0.92
CA GLY A 223 22.72 15.66 0.63
C GLY A 223 22.66 16.42 -0.69
N LEU A 224 21.53 16.40 -1.37
CA LEU A 224 21.33 17.06 -2.66
C LEU A 224 20.58 18.40 -2.46
N ARG A 225 21.29 19.50 -2.60
CA ARG A 225 20.69 20.84 -2.54
C ARG A 225 20.44 21.35 -3.96
N LEU A 226 19.24 21.15 -4.46
CA LEU A 226 18.84 21.53 -5.80
C LEU A 226 18.02 22.83 -5.79
N PRO A 227 18.05 23.61 -6.89
CA PRO A 227 17.15 24.73 -7.06
C PRO A 227 15.67 24.29 -7.03
N ALA A 228 14.77 25.17 -6.57
CA ALA A 228 13.35 24.85 -6.45
C ALA A 228 12.70 24.39 -7.77
N HIS A 229 13.17 24.91 -8.92
CA HIS A 229 12.67 24.47 -10.23
C HIS A 229 13.04 23.02 -10.55
N ALA A 230 14.22 22.55 -10.13
CA ALA A 230 14.64 21.16 -10.34
C ALA A 230 13.83 20.18 -9.48
N ALA A 231 13.55 20.54 -8.22
CA ALA A 231 12.66 19.75 -7.36
C ALA A 231 11.23 19.66 -7.95
N ARG A 232 10.72 20.78 -8.48
CA ARG A 232 9.41 20.81 -9.14
C ARG A 232 9.38 19.93 -10.39
N ALA A 233 10.36 20.03 -11.28
CA ALA A 233 10.46 19.20 -12.48
C ALA A 233 10.53 17.69 -12.12
N LEU A 234 11.25 17.33 -11.06
CA LEU A 234 11.31 15.96 -10.59
C LEU A 234 9.96 15.47 -10.04
N VAL A 235 9.22 16.31 -9.31
CA VAL A 235 7.86 16.00 -8.86
C VAL A 235 6.91 15.81 -10.03
N GLU A 236 6.95 16.69 -11.03
CA GLU A 236 6.13 16.56 -12.24
C GLU A 236 6.43 15.25 -12.98
N ARG A 237 7.70 14.89 -13.12
CA ARG A 237 8.12 13.66 -13.80
C ARG A 237 7.73 12.38 -13.03
N THR A 238 7.86 12.39 -11.70
CA THR A 238 7.56 11.22 -10.85
C THR A 238 6.12 11.21 -10.35
N GLY A 239 5.29 12.23 -10.67
CA GLY A 239 3.97 12.40 -10.06
C GLY A 239 4.01 12.55 -8.54
N GLY A 240 5.13 12.98 -7.97
CA GLY A 240 5.35 13.04 -6.52
C GLY A 240 5.46 11.66 -5.84
N TRP A 241 5.70 10.61 -6.59
CA TRP A 241 5.81 9.25 -6.06
C TRP A 241 7.05 9.08 -5.17
N ALA A 242 6.83 8.75 -3.89
CA ALA A 242 7.87 8.73 -2.85
C ALA A 242 9.07 7.83 -3.19
N ALA A 243 8.83 6.60 -3.67
CA ALA A 243 9.92 5.70 -4.05
C ALA A 243 10.68 6.22 -5.28
N GLY A 244 9.97 6.79 -6.25
CA GLY A 244 10.59 7.41 -7.43
C GLY A 244 11.52 8.55 -7.04
N LEU A 245 11.06 9.46 -6.20
CA LEU A 245 11.87 10.57 -5.68
C LEU A 245 13.11 10.07 -4.92
N ARG A 246 12.93 9.08 -4.04
CA ARG A 246 14.05 8.52 -3.27
C ARG A 246 15.06 7.81 -4.15
N LEU A 247 14.62 6.99 -5.09
CA LEU A 247 15.51 6.28 -6.01
C LEU A 247 16.25 7.23 -6.94
N SER A 248 15.59 8.31 -7.41
CA SER A 248 16.25 9.40 -8.16
C SER A 248 17.32 10.08 -7.31
N ALA A 249 17.03 10.36 -6.03
CA ALA A 249 18.02 10.97 -5.13
C ALA A 249 19.25 10.07 -4.94
N LEU A 250 19.03 8.75 -4.70
CA LEU A 250 20.12 7.79 -4.54
C LEU A 250 20.99 7.67 -5.81
N ALA A 251 20.38 7.66 -6.97
CA ALA A 251 21.10 7.62 -8.24
C ALA A 251 21.87 8.91 -8.49
N ALA A 252 21.28 10.05 -8.22
CA ALA A 252 21.94 11.36 -8.37
C ALA A 252 23.14 11.53 -7.44
N GLN A 253 23.15 10.92 -6.24
CA GLN A 253 24.29 10.94 -5.34
C GLN A 253 25.55 10.29 -5.94
N GLN A 254 25.40 9.39 -6.90
CA GLN A 254 26.49 8.71 -7.58
C GLN A 254 27.00 9.48 -8.81
N SER A 255 26.31 10.54 -9.22
CA SER A 255 26.68 11.39 -10.35
C SER A 255 27.65 12.48 -9.93
N THR A 256 28.58 12.84 -10.83
CA THR A 256 29.46 14.00 -10.67
C THR A 256 28.69 15.33 -10.79
N ASP A 257 27.59 15.35 -11.51
CA ASP A 257 26.66 16.48 -11.65
C ASP A 257 25.22 15.99 -11.40
N PRO A 258 24.76 16.01 -10.12
CA PRO A 258 23.42 15.56 -9.76
C PRO A 258 22.29 16.35 -10.42
N GLU A 259 22.48 17.63 -10.68
CA GLU A 259 21.45 18.48 -11.29
C GLU A 259 21.22 18.11 -12.76
N THR A 260 22.28 17.99 -13.53
CA THR A 260 22.19 17.54 -14.93
C THR A 260 21.67 16.11 -15.00
N TYR A 261 22.15 15.21 -14.12
CA TYR A 261 21.62 13.84 -14.06
C TYR A 261 20.11 13.78 -13.86
N LEU A 262 19.56 14.58 -12.94
CA LEU A 262 18.11 14.60 -12.68
C LEU A 262 17.30 15.26 -13.79
N LYS A 263 17.90 16.16 -14.58
CA LYS A 263 17.27 16.74 -15.78
C LYS A 263 17.25 15.76 -16.95
N GLU A 264 18.33 15.02 -17.14
CA GLU A 264 18.54 14.11 -18.28
C GLU A 264 18.19 12.66 -17.95
N PHE A 265 17.54 12.42 -16.80
CA PHE A 265 17.23 11.09 -16.29
C PHE A 265 16.52 10.22 -17.34
N GLU A 266 17.23 9.21 -17.85
CA GLU A 266 16.66 8.19 -18.76
C GLU A 266 15.97 7.08 -17.98
N ALA A 267 14.69 6.88 -18.22
CA ALA A 267 13.86 5.92 -17.48
C ALA A 267 14.29 4.45 -17.64
N GLY A 268 15.02 4.13 -18.69
CA GLY A 268 15.23 2.73 -19.12
C GLY A 268 16.31 1.92 -18.37
N HIS A 269 17.26 2.58 -17.71
CA HIS A 269 18.42 1.91 -17.08
C HIS A 269 18.60 2.35 -15.63
N SER A 270 17.53 2.41 -14.88
CA SER A 270 17.56 2.94 -13.53
C SER A 270 17.04 1.93 -12.51
N THR A 271 17.50 2.06 -11.27
CA THR A 271 16.94 1.33 -10.11
C THR A 271 15.42 1.50 -9.99
N ILE A 272 14.87 2.57 -10.57
CA ILE A 272 13.42 2.80 -10.64
C ILE A 272 12.76 1.81 -11.60
N ALA A 273 13.38 1.55 -12.76
CA ALA A 273 12.90 0.56 -13.71
C ALA A 273 12.86 -0.82 -13.05
N ASP A 274 13.95 -1.22 -12.39
CA ASP A 274 14.03 -2.50 -11.67
C ASP A 274 12.93 -2.61 -10.61
N PHE A 275 12.71 -1.55 -9.83
CA PHE A 275 11.64 -1.53 -8.82
C PHE A 275 10.27 -1.69 -9.45
N LEU A 276 9.94 -0.91 -10.49
CA LEU A 276 8.61 -0.95 -11.12
C LEU A 276 8.36 -2.29 -11.84
N LEU A 277 9.38 -2.82 -12.51
CA LEU A 277 9.28 -4.12 -13.17
C LEU A 277 9.09 -5.25 -12.17
N ALA A 278 9.77 -5.24 -11.01
CA ALA A 278 9.64 -6.27 -9.98
C ALA A 278 8.34 -6.13 -9.17
N GLU A 279 8.08 -4.93 -8.65
CA GLU A 279 7.02 -4.71 -7.66
C GLU A 279 5.63 -4.44 -8.26
N VAL A 280 5.58 -3.98 -9.52
CA VAL A 280 4.32 -3.68 -10.20
C VAL A 280 4.04 -4.70 -11.29
N VAL A 281 4.92 -4.81 -12.28
CA VAL A 281 4.72 -5.70 -13.43
C VAL A 281 4.84 -7.17 -13.04
N GLY A 282 5.91 -7.54 -12.33
CA GLY A 282 6.20 -8.93 -11.95
C GLY A 282 5.16 -9.57 -11.03
N ARG A 283 4.33 -8.76 -10.37
CA ARG A 283 3.21 -9.24 -9.54
C ARG A 283 1.92 -9.46 -10.31
N GLN A 284 1.87 -9.04 -11.57
CA GLN A 284 0.69 -9.24 -12.41
C GLN A 284 0.73 -10.59 -13.12
N PRO A 285 -0.43 -11.17 -13.42
CA PRO A 285 -0.53 -12.33 -14.30
C PRO A 285 0.12 -12.06 -15.68
N PRO A 286 0.67 -13.08 -16.35
CA PRO A 286 1.36 -12.91 -17.65
C PRO A 286 0.56 -12.15 -18.70
N GLU A 287 -0.75 -12.37 -18.75
CA GLU A 287 -1.68 -11.68 -19.65
C GLU A 287 -1.79 -10.18 -19.35
N THR A 288 -1.76 -9.80 -18.09
CA THR A 288 -1.78 -8.39 -17.67
C THR A 288 -0.44 -7.73 -17.93
N GLN A 289 0.67 -8.46 -17.78
CA GLN A 289 2.00 -7.98 -18.15
C GLN A 289 2.08 -7.68 -19.65
N ASP A 290 1.58 -8.59 -20.52
CA ASP A 290 1.54 -8.39 -21.96
C ASP A 290 0.66 -7.19 -22.35
N LEU A 291 -0.50 -7.03 -21.70
CA LEU A 291 -1.35 -5.86 -21.89
C LEU A 291 -0.59 -4.55 -21.58
N LEU A 292 0.01 -4.45 -20.39
CA LEU A 292 0.76 -3.26 -19.96
C LEU A 292 1.89 -2.91 -20.94
N LEU A 293 2.65 -3.91 -21.39
CA LEU A 293 3.73 -3.71 -22.35
C LEU A 293 3.20 -3.19 -23.70
N ARG A 294 2.09 -3.72 -24.20
CA ARG A 294 1.57 -3.32 -25.51
C ARG A 294 0.88 -1.96 -25.50
N VAL A 295 0.20 -1.59 -24.41
CA VAL A 295 -0.43 -0.26 -24.32
C VAL A 295 0.57 0.85 -24.00
N SER A 296 1.80 0.52 -23.60
CA SER A 296 2.84 1.50 -23.27
C SER A 296 3.29 2.38 -24.43
N VAL A 297 2.94 1.99 -25.66
CA VAL A 297 3.23 2.76 -26.89
C VAL A 297 2.23 3.92 -27.10
N LEU A 298 1.23 4.06 -26.23
CA LEU A 298 0.14 5.03 -26.36
C LEU A 298 0.09 5.95 -25.16
N ASP A 299 -0.16 7.24 -25.38
CA ASP A 299 -0.36 8.21 -24.33
C ASP A 299 -1.67 7.98 -23.57
N ARG A 300 -2.71 7.56 -24.28
CA ARG A 300 -4.02 7.21 -23.73
C ARG A 300 -4.66 6.09 -24.54
N PHE A 301 -5.46 5.29 -23.90
CA PHE A 301 -6.10 4.14 -24.53
C PHE A 301 -7.43 3.79 -23.86
N GLY A 302 -8.37 3.27 -24.64
CA GLY A 302 -9.59 2.66 -24.13
C GLY A 302 -9.54 1.14 -24.21
N PRO A 303 -10.51 0.43 -23.60
CA PRO A 303 -10.59 -1.05 -23.64
C PRO A 303 -10.56 -1.61 -25.06
N GLU A 304 -11.31 -1.04 -25.97
CA GLU A 304 -11.40 -1.51 -27.37
C GLU A 304 -10.08 -1.31 -28.13
N LEU A 305 -9.38 -0.19 -27.89
CA LEU A 305 -8.06 0.04 -28.47
C LEU A 305 -7.03 -0.92 -27.87
N ALA A 306 -7.07 -1.15 -26.58
CA ALA A 306 -6.21 -2.13 -25.90
C ALA A 306 -6.48 -3.57 -26.43
N GLU A 307 -7.75 -3.92 -26.67
CA GLU A 307 -8.13 -5.16 -27.33
C GLU A 307 -7.53 -5.26 -28.75
N ALA A 308 -7.60 -4.19 -29.54
CA ALA A 308 -7.02 -4.17 -30.88
C ALA A 308 -5.50 -4.37 -30.88
N LEU A 309 -4.79 -3.92 -29.84
CA LEU A 309 -3.34 -4.10 -29.70
C LEU A 309 -2.97 -5.49 -29.19
N THR A 310 -3.76 -6.05 -28.28
CA THR A 310 -3.44 -7.31 -27.60
C THR A 310 -4.14 -8.52 -28.21
N GLY A 311 -5.26 -8.32 -28.90
CA GLY A 311 -6.17 -9.38 -29.35
C GLY A 311 -7.01 -9.98 -28.20
N ARG A 312 -7.15 -9.28 -27.07
CA ARG A 312 -7.77 -9.78 -25.83
C ARG A 312 -9.12 -9.10 -25.57
N PRO A 313 -10.24 -9.85 -25.55
CA PRO A 313 -11.56 -9.29 -25.28
C PRO A 313 -11.76 -8.89 -23.80
N ASP A 314 -10.87 -9.29 -22.89
CA ASP A 314 -10.89 -9.00 -21.47
C ASP A 314 -10.05 -7.77 -21.06
N ALA A 315 -9.59 -6.97 -22.01
CA ALA A 315 -8.77 -5.79 -21.75
C ALA A 315 -9.43 -4.80 -20.80
N GLY A 316 -10.74 -4.54 -20.93
CA GLY A 316 -11.48 -3.63 -20.07
C GLY A 316 -11.47 -4.05 -18.59
N PRO A 317 -11.90 -5.26 -18.24
CA PRO A 317 -11.80 -5.78 -16.87
C PRO A 317 -10.38 -5.72 -16.28
N LEU A 318 -9.34 -6.03 -17.08
CA LEU A 318 -7.94 -5.97 -16.66
C LEU A 318 -7.52 -4.53 -16.33
N LEU A 319 -7.84 -3.55 -17.19
CA LEU A 319 -7.54 -2.14 -16.97
C LEU A 319 -8.24 -1.60 -15.73
N ALA A 320 -9.53 -1.89 -15.56
CA ALA A 320 -10.26 -1.51 -14.36
C ALA A 320 -9.66 -2.17 -13.09
N GLY A 321 -9.16 -3.41 -13.20
CA GLY A 321 -8.44 -4.10 -12.13
C GLY A 321 -7.14 -3.38 -11.76
N LEU A 322 -6.34 -2.99 -12.74
CA LEU A 322 -5.09 -2.26 -12.55
C LEU A 322 -5.31 -0.89 -11.87
N CYS A 323 -6.36 -0.16 -12.27
CA CYS A 323 -6.73 1.10 -11.60
C CYS A 323 -7.09 0.87 -10.13
N ARG A 324 -7.91 -0.12 -9.84
CA ARG A 324 -8.27 -0.46 -8.44
C ARG A 324 -7.07 -0.87 -7.60
N GLN A 325 -6.05 -1.48 -8.21
CA GLN A 325 -4.79 -1.88 -7.56
C GLN A 325 -3.76 -0.75 -7.47
N ASN A 326 -4.09 0.46 -7.91
CA ASN A 326 -3.12 1.56 -8.02
C ASN A 326 -1.83 1.13 -8.73
N ALA A 327 -1.96 0.36 -9.80
CA ALA A 327 -0.82 -0.21 -10.56
C ALA A 327 -0.30 0.76 -11.62
N PHE A 328 -0.22 2.05 -11.30
CA PHE A 328 0.26 3.12 -12.19
C PHE A 328 -0.56 3.26 -13.49
N VAL A 329 -1.83 2.84 -13.45
CA VAL A 329 -2.84 3.08 -14.48
C VAL A 329 -3.85 4.07 -13.93
N GLU A 330 -4.09 5.15 -14.64
CA GLU A 330 -5.01 6.23 -14.28
C GLU A 330 -6.28 6.13 -15.12
N ASP A 331 -7.45 6.25 -14.48
CA ASP A 331 -8.72 6.40 -15.15
C ASP A 331 -8.96 7.88 -15.47
N LEU A 332 -9.08 8.22 -16.74
CA LEU A 332 -9.33 9.58 -17.23
C LEU A 332 -10.83 9.88 -17.38
N GLY A 333 -11.69 8.93 -17.04
CA GLY A 333 -13.11 8.99 -17.30
C GLY A 333 -13.49 8.53 -18.72
N HIS A 334 -14.80 8.26 -18.92
CA HIS A 334 -15.38 7.82 -20.19
C HIS A 334 -14.67 6.59 -20.81
N SER A 335 -14.21 5.66 -19.95
CA SER A 335 -13.47 4.46 -20.35
C SER A 335 -12.11 4.74 -21.00
N TRP A 336 -11.51 5.90 -20.77
CA TRP A 336 -10.14 6.20 -21.17
C TRP A 336 -9.19 6.03 -19.99
N TYR A 337 -8.02 5.47 -20.28
CA TYR A 337 -6.95 5.19 -19.34
C TYR A 337 -5.63 5.76 -19.83
N ARG A 338 -4.73 5.99 -18.89
CA ARG A 338 -3.35 6.40 -19.15
C ARG A 338 -2.41 5.66 -18.21
N LEU A 339 -1.24 5.30 -18.69
CA LEU A 339 -0.14 4.93 -17.80
C LEU A 339 0.47 6.17 -17.17
N HIS A 340 0.91 6.05 -15.92
CA HIS A 340 1.77 7.08 -15.33
C HIS A 340 2.97 7.30 -16.26
N PRO A 341 3.36 8.56 -16.61
CA PRO A 341 4.34 8.83 -17.66
C PRO A 341 5.64 8.05 -17.49
N LEU A 342 6.27 8.14 -16.31
CA LEU A 342 7.51 7.40 -16.02
C LEU A 342 7.34 5.86 -16.15
N PHE A 343 6.19 5.33 -15.78
CA PHE A 343 5.91 3.90 -15.90
C PHE A 343 5.74 3.49 -17.38
N GLY A 344 5.05 4.29 -18.16
CA GLY A 344 4.91 4.09 -19.61
C GLY A 344 6.27 4.11 -20.32
N GLU A 345 7.15 5.09 -20.01
CA GLU A 345 8.51 5.16 -20.56
C GLU A 345 9.31 3.88 -20.25
N ILE A 346 9.29 3.41 -18.99
CA ILE A 346 10.00 2.18 -18.56
C ILE A 346 9.47 0.95 -19.29
N LEU A 347 8.15 0.81 -19.41
CA LEU A 347 7.54 -0.29 -20.15
C LEU A 347 7.90 -0.25 -21.64
N GLY A 348 7.92 0.93 -22.26
CA GLY A 348 8.32 1.12 -23.65
C GLY A 348 9.77 0.69 -23.89
N VAL A 349 10.70 1.08 -23.00
CA VAL A 349 12.10 0.60 -23.06
C VAL A 349 12.16 -0.93 -22.91
N HIS A 350 11.42 -1.48 -21.96
CA HIS A 350 11.38 -2.93 -21.71
C HIS A 350 10.75 -3.69 -22.90
N LEU A 351 9.71 -3.14 -23.53
CA LEU A 351 9.11 -3.68 -24.75
C LEU A 351 10.13 -3.77 -25.89
N ARG A 352 10.87 -2.67 -26.17
CA ARG A 352 11.90 -2.63 -27.21
C ARG A 352 13.01 -3.65 -26.97
N ALA A 353 13.45 -3.78 -25.71
CA ALA A 353 14.49 -4.76 -25.36
C ALA A 353 14.02 -6.21 -25.50
N ARG A 354 12.76 -6.49 -25.13
CA ARG A 354 12.21 -7.85 -25.07
C ARG A 354 11.65 -8.33 -26.41
N SER A 355 11.13 -7.41 -27.21
CA SER A 355 10.48 -7.68 -28.49
C SER A 355 10.87 -6.65 -29.55
N PRO A 356 12.12 -6.66 -30.03
CA PRO A 356 12.57 -5.73 -31.07
C PRO A 356 11.65 -5.77 -32.30
N GLY A 357 11.16 -4.61 -32.73
CA GLY A 357 10.27 -4.49 -33.91
C GLY A 357 8.77 -4.61 -33.63
N LEU A 358 8.34 -4.95 -32.41
CA LEU A 358 6.91 -5.00 -32.08
C LEU A 358 6.29 -3.60 -31.99
N GLU A 359 7.01 -2.61 -31.45
CA GLU A 359 6.53 -1.24 -31.28
C GLU A 359 5.97 -0.62 -32.58
N PRO A 360 6.66 -0.66 -33.76
CA PRO A 360 6.10 -0.13 -34.99
C PRO A 360 4.84 -0.87 -35.47
N GLU A 361 4.70 -2.15 -35.14
CA GLU A 361 3.49 -2.92 -35.47
C GLU A 361 2.32 -2.48 -34.58
N LEU A 362 2.56 -2.24 -33.27
CA LEU A 362 1.55 -1.73 -32.33
C LEU A 362 1.06 -0.33 -32.74
N HIS A 363 1.96 0.58 -33.14
CA HIS A 363 1.58 1.88 -33.70
C HIS A 363 0.73 1.76 -34.95
N ARG A 364 1.08 0.85 -35.87
CA ARG A 364 0.27 0.60 -37.07
C ARG A 364 -1.11 0.04 -36.77
N ARG A 365 -1.23 -0.83 -35.74
CA ARG A 365 -2.54 -1.35 -35.29
C ARG A 365 -3.36 -0.23 -34.64
N ALA A 366 -2.77 0.57 -33.75
CA ALA A 366 -3.42 1.70 -33.14
C ALA A 366 -3.94 2.70 -34.18
N ALA A 367 -3.09 3.11 -35.11
CA ALA A 367 -3.47 4.04 -36.17
C ALA A 367 -4.61 3.50 -37.08
N ARG A 368 -4.62 2.20 -37.40
CA ARG A 368 -5.73 1.57 -38.15
C ARG A 368 -7.03 1.61 -37.36
N TRP A 369 -6.97 1.28 -36.08
CA TRP A 369 -8.15 1.30 -35.18
C TRP A 369 -8.71 2.72 -35.03
N LEU A 370 -7.85 3.72 -34.74
CA LEU A 370 -8.23 5.12 -34.55
C LEU A 370 -8.89 5.70 -35.80
N ARG A 371 -8.36 5.41 -36.99
CA ARG A 371 -8.97 5.81 -38.28
C ARG A 371 -10.34 5.20 -38.47
N ALA A 372 -10.50 3.93 -38.13
CA ALA A 372 -11.78 3.21 -38.32
C ALA A 372 -12.87 3.75 -37.35
N HIS A 373 -12.48 4.36 -36.20
CA HIS A 373 -13.38 4.89 -35.20
C HIS A 373 -13.48 6.43 -35.22
N GLY A 374 -13.01 7.09 -36.27
CA GLY A 374 -13.17 8.54 -36.49
C GLY A 374 -12.24 9.43 -35.67
N ALA A 375 -11.26 8.87 -34.95
CA ALA A 375 -10.25 9.60 -34.17
C ALA A 375 -9.00 9.91 -35.02
N VAL A 376 -9.18 10.62 -36.12
CA VAL A 376 -8.12 10.87 -37.11
C VAL A 376 -6.96 11.72 -36.55
N PRO A 377 -7.17 12.75 -35.74
CA PRO A 377 -6.06 13.51 -35.14
C PRO A 377 -5.11 12.64 -34.30
N GLU A 378 -5.67 11.75 -33.50
CA GLU A 378 -4.92 10.82 -32.64
C GLU A 378 -4.19 9.72 -33.44
N ALA A 379 -4.66 9.43 -34.66
CA ALA A 379 -4.01 8.44 -35.54
C ALA A 379 -2.75 8.97 -36.26
N LEU A 380 -2.56 10.30 -36.23
CA LEU A 380 -1.43 11.00 -36.88
C LEU A 380 -0.34 11.43 -35.90
N ALA A 381 -0.63 11.41 -34.58
CA ALA A 381 0.32 11.68 -33.51
C ALA A 381 1.10 10.42 -33.14
#